data_507535beac52a5aa34e62c27fabac05b
#
_entry.id   507535beac52a5aa34e62c27fabac05b
#
_cell.length_a   1.000
_cell.length_b   1.000
_cell.length_c   1.000
_cell.angle_alpha   90.00
_cell.angle_beta   90.00
_cell.angle_gamma   90.00
#
_symmetry.space_group_name_H-M   'P 1'
#
loop_
_entity.id
_entity.type
_entity.pdbx_description
1 polymer ?
#
loop_
_entity_poly.entity_id
_entity_poly.type
_entity_poly.pdbx_seq_one_letter_code
_entity_poly.pdbx_strand_id
1 'polypeptide(L)'
;MIATNSEIQDGMRIDWNIPIKMDDGLVLRADIFRPIDSGRYPVILTYGPYAKGLSFQKGYPSAWERMVEEHPDVAAGSTNKYQNWEVVDPEKWVPDDYVCVRVDSRGCGYSPGFVDPFSPRETLDFANCIEWAGTQDWSNGKVGLNGVSYYGINQWQVASLQPKYLTAMCVWEGASDWYRDMTHHGGILST
;
A
#
# COMPACT_ATOMS: atom_id res chain seq x y z
N MET A 1 14.88 -18.76 0.46
CA MET A 1 13.48 -18.39 0.78
C MET A 1 13.52 -17.11 1.63
N ILE A 2 12.66 -16.14 1.33
CA ILE A 2 12.52 -14.92 2.14
C ILE A 2 11.84 -15.34 3.45
N ALA A 3 12.50 -15.05 4.60
CA ALA A 3 11.96 -15.41 5.91
C ALA A 3 10.75 -14.52 6.25
N THR A 4 9.70 -15.14 6.77
CA THR A 4 8.61 -14.44 7.44
C THR A 4 8.98 -14.28 8.92
N ASN A 5 8.62 -13.15 9.50
CA ASN A 5 8.82 -12.87 10.92
C ASN A 5 7.59 -12.15 11.47
N SER A 6 7.29 -12.38 12.75
CA SER A 6 6.25 -11.65 13.49
C SER A 6 6.83 -11.18 14.80
N GLU A 7 6.65 -9.90 15.11
CA GLU A 7 7.16 -9.27 16.32
C GLU A 7 6.17 -8.25 16.89
N ILE A 8 6.34 -7.89 18.16
CA ILE A 8 5.63 -6.77 18.77
C ILE A 8 6.65 -5.66 18.99
N GLN A 9 6.45 -4.54 18.32
CA GLN A 9 7.34 -3.39 18.38
C GLN A 9 6.55 -2.09 18.15
N ASP A 10 7.00 -1.01 18.80
CA ASP A 10 6.44 0.35 18.65
C ASP A 10 4.89 0.39 18.76
N GLY A 11 4.34 -0.40 19.71
CA GLY A 11 2.90 -0.46 19.97
C GLY A 11 2.07 -1.27 18.98
N MET A 12 2.70 -1.98 18.06
CA MET A 12 2.03 -2.76 17.02
C MET A 12 2.52 -4.21 16.99
N ARG A 13 1.68 -5.11 16.49
CA ARG A 13 2.13 -6.41 15.98
C ARG A 13 2.47 -6.24 14.51
N ILE A 14 3.68 -6.60 14.14
CA ILE A 14 4.19 -6.46 12.78
C ILE A 14 4.51 -7.84 12.22
N ASP A 15 3.89 -8.19 11.11
CA ASP A 15 4.15 -9.43 10.39
C ASP A 15 4.86 -9.12 9.08
N TRP A 16 6.14 -9.51 8.95
CA TRP A 16 7.01 -9.18 7.83
C TRP A 16 7.00 -10.23 6.73
N ASN A 17 7.00 -9.79 5.48
CA ASN A 17 7.18 -10.61 4.28
C ASN A 17 6.14 -11.75 4.15
N ILE A 18 4.93 -11.51 4.59
CA ILE A 18 3.85 -12.51 4.53
C ILE A 18 3.55 -12.84 3.07
N PRO A 19 3.48 -14.15 2.71
CA PRO A 19 3.23 -14.57 1.35
C PRO A 19 1.76 -14.40 0.97
N ILE A 20 1.51 -13.81 -0.20
CA ILE A 20 0.20 -13.77 -0.84
C ILE A 20 0.32 -14.51 -2.18
N LYS A 21 -0.34 -15.65 -2.29
CA LYS A 21 -0.30 -16.46 -3.51
C LYS A 21 -1.28 -15.91 -4.54
N MET A 22 -0.77 -15.62 -5.74
CA MET A 22 -1.56 -15.19 -6.87
C MET A 22 -2.19 -16.39 -7.61
N ASP A 23 -3.15 -16.12 -8.47
CA ASP A 23 -3.86 -17.13 -9.29
C ASP A 23 -2.94 -17.90 -10.25
N ASP A 24 -1.85 -17.29 -10.72
CA ASP A 24 -0.83 -17.91 -11.57
C ASP A 24 0.26 -18.68 -10.78
N GLY A 25 0.14 -18.71 -9.45
CA GLY A 25 1.07 -19.41 -8.55
C GLY A 25 2.26 -18.58 -8.09
N LEU A 26 2.48 -17.36 -8.63
CA LEU A 26 3.49 -16.45 -8.12
C LEU A 26 3.12 -16.01 -6.69
N VAL A 27 4.13 -15.68 -5.86
CA VAL A 27 3.91 -15.32 -4.45
C VAL A 27 4.44 -13.92 -4.22
N LEU A 28 3.53 -12.98 -3.99
CA LEU A 28 3.86 -11.62 -3.56
C LEU A 28 4.21 -11.57 -2.07
N ARG A 29 4.77 -10.46 -1.64
CA ARG A 29 5.19 -10.21 -0.25
C ARG A 29 4.53 -8.97 0.31
N ALA A 30 3.94 -9.13 1.51
CA ALA A 30 3.29 -8.08 2.25
C ALA A 30 3.91 -7.88 3.62
N ASP A 31 3.90 -6.64 4.12
CA ASP A 31 4.10 -6.33 5.53
C ASP A 31 2.77 -5.89 6.13
N ILE A 32 2.47 -6.37 7.34
CA ILE A 32 1.19 -6.13 8.02
C ILE A 32 1.47 -5.50 9.37
N PHE A 33 0.87 -4.35 9.60
CA PHE A 33 0.93 -3.63 10.85
C PHE A 33 -0.47 -3.64 11.47
N ARG A 34 -0.61 -4.14 12.69
CA ARG A 34 -1.92 -4.33 13.30
C ARG A 34 -1.94 -4.15 14.81
N PRO A 35 -3.11 -3.92 15.42
CA PRO A 35 -3.24 -3.90 16.87
C PRO A 35 -2.69 -5.18 17.53
N ILE A 36 -2.14 -5.03 18.73
CA ILE A 36 -1.60 -6.16 19.51
C ILE A 36 -2.74 -7.06 19.97
N ASP A 37 -3.85 -6.46 20.33
CA ASP A 37 -5.03 -7.17 20.82
C ASP A 37 -5.67 -8.01 19.72
N SER A 38 -6.26 -9.13 20.15
CA SER A 38 -7.02 -9.99 19.25
C SER A 38 -8.33 -9.31 18.86
N GLY A 39 -8.60 -9.21 17.57
CA GLY A 39 -9.80 -8.56 17.07
C GLY A 39 -9.91 -8.68 15.55
N ARG A 40 -11.00 -8.13 15.02
CA ARG A 40 -11.23 -8.01 13.57
C ARG A 40 -11.38 -6.53 13.23
N TYR A 41 -10.47 -6.04 12.44
CA TYR A 41 -10.29 -4.62 12.17
C TYR A 41 -10.50 -4.28 10.68
N PRO A 42 -10.88 -3.05 10.35
CA PRO A 42 -10.82 -2.56 8.98
C PRO A 42 -9.37 -2.50 8.51
N VAL A 43 -9.18 -2.73 7.22
CA VAL A 43 -7.85 -2.81 6.60
C VAL A 43 -7.62 -1.59 5.72
N ILE A 44 -6.45 -0.98 5.80
CA ILE A 44 -5.94 -0.03 4.80
C ILE A 44 -4.84 -0.75 4.03
N LEU A 45 -5.05 -0.94 2.73
CA LEU A 45 -4.14 -1.68 1.88
C LEU A 45 -3.54 -0.78 0.80
N THR A 46 -2.22 -0.88 0.63
CA THR A 46 -1.48 -0.30 -0.48
C THR A 46 -0.72 -1.38 -1.25
N TYR A 47 -0.65 -1.23 -2.56
CA TYR A 47 -0.01 -2.16 -3.48
C TYR A 47 0.74 -1.36 -4.54
N GLY A 48 2.05 -1.58 -4.69
CA GLY A 48 2.82 -0.84 -5.68
C GLY A 48 4.33 -1.07 -5.65
N PRO A 49 5.09 -0.28 -6.46
CA PRO A 49 6.47 -0.59 -6.81
C PRO A 49 7.54 -0.01 -5.87
N TYR A 50 7.20 0.87 -4.94
CA TYR A 50 8.19 1.69 -4.23
C TYR A 50 8.86 1.02 -3.03
N ALA A 51 8.82 -0.32 -2.95
CA ALA A 51 9.42 -1.13 -1.89
C ALA A 51 8.84 -0.87 -0.49
N LYS A 52 7.97 -1.79 -0.05
CA LYS A 52 7.26 -1.75 1.25
C LYS A 52 8.15 -1.56 2.48
N GLY A 53 9.42 -1.90 2.39
CA GLY A 53 10.41 -1.77 3.47
C GLY A 53 11.30 -0.54 3.39
N LEU A 54 11.12 0.36 2.40
CA LEU A 54 11.94 1.55 2.24
C LEU A 54 11.26 2.75 2.91
N SER A 55 11.80 3.19 4.06
CA SER A 55 11.28 4.38 4.72
C SER A 55 11.50 5.64 3.88
N PHE A 56 10.59 6.62 4.02
CA PHE A 56 10.66 7.89 3.32
C PHE A 56 12.00 8.61 3.54
N GLN A 57 12.49 8.65 4.78
CA GLN A 57 13.76 9.26 5.16
C GLN A 57 14.96 8.67 4.38
N LYS A 58 14.94 7.37 4.11
CA LYS A 58 16.02 6.67 3.39
C LYS A 58 15.86 6.72 1.88
N GLY A 59 14.62 6.62 1.41
CA GLY A 59 14.32 6.61 -0.03
C GLY A 59 14.44 7.98 -0.68
N TYR A 60 14.00 9.02 0.04
CA TYR A 60 13.91 10.40 -0.48
C TYR A 60 14.36 11.42 0.58
N PRO A 61 15.64 11.42 1.01
CA PRO A 61 16.09 12.18 2.16
C PRO A 61 15.86 13.69 2.03
N SER A 62 16.12 14.28 0.88
CA SER A 62 15.90 15.73 0.66
C SER A 62 14.42 16.14 0.72
N ALA A 63 13.55 15.29 0.20
CA ALA A 63 12.10 15.52 0.30
C ALA A 63 11.59 15.35 1.73
N TRP A 64 12.15 14.39 2.48
CA TRP A 64 11.85 14.20 3.89
C TRP A 64 12.27 15.42 4.73
N GLU A 65 13.52 15.88 4.57
CA GLU A 65 14.06 17.05 5.30
C GLU A 65 13.18 18.28 5.05
N ARG A 66 12.86 18.53 3.79
CA ARG A 66 12.00 19.67 3.41
C ARG A 66 10.59 19.55 4.01
N MET A 67 9.99 18.36 3.96
CA MET A 67 8.65 18.12 4.53
C MET A 67 8.64 18.37 6.04
N VAL A 68 9.64 17.90 6.77
CA VAL A 68 9.73 18.09 8.23
C VAL A 68 10.00 19.56 8.58
N GLU A 69 10.76 20.29 7.76
CA GLU A 69 11.00 21.72 7.94
C GLU A 69 9.70 22.55 7.72
N GLU A 70 8.99 22.27 6.64
CA GLU A 70 7.78 23.02 6.26
C GLU A 70 6.54 22.56 7.07
N HIS A 71 6.47 21.27 7.46
CA HIS A 71 5.32 20.62 8.10
C HIS A 71 5.75 19.68 9.24
N PRO A 72 6.29 20.21 10.35
CA PRO A 72 6.82 19.39 11.45
C PRO A 72 5.76 18.50 12.13
N ASP A 73 4.49 18.85 12.03
CA ASP A 73 3.35 18.08 12.52
C ASP A 73 3.20 16.72 11.83
N VAL A 74 3.68 16.58 10.61
CA VAL A 74 3.65 15.30 9.89
C VAL A 74 4.54 14.26 10.57
N ALA A 75 5.71 14.67 11.06
CA ALA A 75 6.64 13.82 11.78
C ALA A 75 6.27 13.60 13.26
N ALA A 76 5.40 14.46 13.81
CA ALA A 76 5.01 14.39 15.21
C ALA A 76 4.11 13.16 15.50
N GLY A 77 4.30 12.54 16.68
CA GLY A 77 3.48 11.41 17.13
C GLY A 77 3.79 10.08 16.46
N SER A 78 4.94 9.95 15.79
CA SER A 78 5.43 8.73 15.16
C SER A 78 6.94 8.62 15.35
N THR A 79 7.49 7.41 15.35
CA THR A 79 8.95 7.22 15.24
C THR A 79 9.45 7.45 13.83
N ASN A 80 8.56 7.53 12.86
CA ASN A 80 8.79 7.65 11.42
C ASN A 80 9.59 6.48 10.80
N LYS A 81 9.83 5.42 11.54
CA LYS A 81 10.54 4.22 11.02
C LYS A 81 9.76 3.51 9.91
N TYR A 82 8.43 3.54 10.04
CA TYR A 82 7.51 2.83 9.16
C TYR A 82 6.78 3.76 8.17
N GLN A 83 7.10 5.04 8.19
CA GLN A 83 6.56 5.97 7.22
C GLN A 83 7.27 5.81 5.88
N ASN A 84 6.56 5.34 4.88
CA ASN A 84 7.06 5.15 3.52
C ASN A 84 6.51 6.21 2.57
N TRP A 85 7.08 6.30 1.37
CA TRP A 85 6.66 7.23 0.35
C TRP A 85 5.21 6.96 -0.10
N GLU A 86 4.39 8.01 -0.09
CA GLU A 86 3.02 8.02 -0.64
C GLU A 86 2.01 7.06 0.01
N VAL A 87 2.30 6.53 1.17
CA VAL A 87 1.42 5.59 1.89
C VAL A 87 1.18 6.03 3.34
N VAL A 88 0.17 5.48 3.97
CA VAL A 88 -0.18 5.80 5.36
C VAL A 88 0.94 5.40 6.33
N ASP A 89 1.13 6.17 7.40
CA ASP A 89 2.00 5.80 8.51
C ASP A 89 1.24 4.88 9.48
N PRO A 90 1.65 3.62 9.64
CA PRO A 90 0.94 2.67 10.49
C PRO A 90 0.94 3.07 11.97
N GLU A 91 1.96 3.81 12.44
CA GLU A 91 1.99 4.29 13.83
C GLU A 91 0.88 5.31 14.14
N LYS A 92 0.27 5.90 13.11
CA LYS A 92 -0.87 6.81 13.23
C LYS A 92 -2.23 6.14 13.05
N TRP A 93 -2.28 5.00 12.36
CA TRP A 93 -3.54 4.32 12.02
C TRP A 93 -3.83 3.09 12.90
N VAL A 94 -2.81 2.36 13.29
CA VAL A 94 -2.99 1.16 14.13
C VAL A 94 -3.57 1.50 15.52
N PRO A 95 -3.19 2.62 16.18
CA PRO A 95 -3.82 3.02 17.42
C PRO A 95 -5.33 3.32 17.34
N ASP A 96 -5.83 3.62 16.14
CA ASP A 96 -7.25 3.85 15.86
C ASP A 96 -7.96 2.58 15.34
N ASP A 97 -7.43 1.40 15.70
CA ASP A 97 -8.01 0.09 15.39
C ASP A 97 -8.04 -0.24 13.88
N TYR A 98 -7.06 0.21 13.10
CA TYR A 98 -6.85 -0.20 11.72
C TYR A 98 -5.71 -1.20 11.58
N VAL A 99 -5.81 -2.05 10.57
CA VAL A 99 -4.69 -2.85 10.06
C VAL A 99 -4.16 -2.17 8.81
N CYS A 100 -2.84 -1.92 8.76
CA CYS A 100 -2.19 -1.41 7.56
C CYS A 100 -1.45 -2.56 6.85
N VAL A 101 -1.74 -2.77 5.57
CA VAL A 101 -1.11 -3.79 4.74
C VAL A 101 -0.37 -3.10 3.59
N ARG A 102 0.90 -3.43 3.42
CA ARG A 102 1.73 -2.95 2.30
C ARG A 102 2.22 -4.11 1.48
N VAL A 103 1.96 -4.10 0.20
CA VAL A 103 2.35 -5.17 -0.72
C VAL A 103 3.36 -4.64 -1.73
N ASP A 104 4.50 -5.31 -1.84
CA ASP A 104 5.38 -5.15 -3.00
C ASP A 104 4.69 -5.71 -4.24
N SER A 105 4.50 -4.91 -5.28
CA SER A 105 3.95 -5.38 -6.54
C SER A 105 4.89 -6.38 -7.23
N ARG A 106 4.37 -7.09 -8.21
CA ARG A 106 5.12 -8.07 -9.01
C ARG A 106 6.41 -7.46 -9.57
N GLY A 107 7.54 -8.14 -9.32
CA GLY A 107 8.87 -7.69 -9.75
C GLY A 107 9.49 -6.58 -8.92
N CYS A 108 8.85 -6.15 -7.83
CA CYS A 108 9.34 -5.08 -6.96
C CYS A 108 9.67 -5.59 -5.55
N GLY A 109 10.60 -4.92 -4.89
CA GLY A 109 11.00 -5.23 -3.52
C GLY A 109 11.34 -6.71 -3.32
N TYR A 110 10.56 -7.38 -2.47
CA TYR A 110 10.71 -8.81 -2.21
C TYR A 110 9.75 -9.69 -3.02
N SER A 111 8.91 -9.12 -3.87
CA SER A 111 8.02 -9.87 -4.75
C SER A 111 8.71 -10.25 -6.04
N PRO A 112 8.69 -11.53 -6.44
CA PRO A 112 9.30 -11.98 -7.70
C PRO A 112 8.49 -11.57 -8.93
N GLY A 113 9.04 -11.81 -10.11
CA GLY A 113 8.38 -11.58 -11.40
C GLY A 113 8.95 -10.39 -12.16
N PHE A 114 8.14 -9.83 -13.06
CA PHE A 114 8.50 -8.69 -13.89
C PHE A 114 7.62 -7.49 -13.55
N VAL A 115 8.24 -6.32 -13.50
CA VAL A 115 7.54 -5.04 -13.35
C VAL A 115 6.80 -4.74 -14.65
N ASP A 116 5.48 -4.58 -14.55
CA ASP A 116 4.62 -4.20 -15.67
C ASP A 116 3.57 -3.18 -15.18
N PRO A 117 3.97 -1.91 -15.04
CA PRO A 117 3.18 -0.88 -14.38
C PRO A 117 1.83 -0.68 -15.05
N PHE A 118 0.79 -0.61 -14.23
CA PHE A 118 -0.60 -0.34 -14.66
C PHE A 118 -1.16 -1.36 -15.66
N SER A 119 -0.53 -2.54 -15.77
CA SER A 119 -1.00 -3.61 -16.65
C SER A 119 -2.27 -4.29 -16.08
N PRO A 120 -3.03 -5.00 -16.93
CA PRO A 120 -4.12 -5.84 -16.46
C PRO A 120 -3.67 -6.90 -15.45
N ARG A 121 -2.42 -7.40 -15.58
CA ARG A 121 -1.87 -8.38 -14.64
C ARG A 121 -1.62 -7.75 -13.27
N GLU A 122 -1.03 -6.60 -13.21
CA GLU A 122 -0.81 -5.85 -11.97
C GLU A 122 -2.14 -5.53 -11.28
N THR A 123 -3.13 -5.09 -12.05
CA THR A 123 -4.48 -4.80 -11.54
C THR A 123 -5.14 -6.04 -10.95
N LEU A 124 -5.00 -7.21 -11.58
CA LEU A 124 -5.53 -8.47 -11.07
C LEU A 124 -4.80 -8.94 -9.81
N ASP A 125 -3.48 -8.79 -9.75
CA ASP A 125 -2.69 -9.08 -8.55
C ASP A 125 -3.16 -8.22 -7.38
N PHE A 126 -3.42 -6.93 -7.63
CA PHE A 126 -3.94 -6.03 -6.60
C PHE A 126 -5.33 -6.46 -6.11
N ALA A 127 -6.24 -6.83 -7.02
CA ALA A 127 -7.55 -7.38 -6.66
C ALA A 127 -7.42 -8.64 -5.79
N ASN A 128 -6.53 -9.55 -6.15
CA ASN A 128 -6.24 -10.75 -5.36
C ASN A 128 -5.72 -10.41 -3.95
N CYS A 129 -4.91 -9.35 -3.81
CA CYS A 129 -4.45 -8.87 -2.50
C CYS A 129 -5.60 -8.31 -1.65
N ILE A 130 -6.56 -7.61 -2.25
CA ILE A 130 -7.75 -7.10 -1.55
C ILE A 130 -8.61 -8.27 -1.07
N GLU A 131 -8.87 -9.26 -1.93
CA GLU A 131 -9.63 -10.46 -1.57
C GLU A 131 -8.94 -11.25 -0.45
N TRP A 132 -7.62 -11.43 -0.54
CA TRP A 132 -6.83 -12.07 0.49
C TRP A 132 -6.94 -11.33 1.83
N ALA A 133 -6.73 -10.01 1.84
CA ALA A 133 -6.78 -9.20 3.06
C ALA A 133 -8.17 -9.24 3.73
N GLY A 134 -9.24 -9.23 2.93
CA GLY A 134 -10.61 -9.29 3.43
C GLY A 134 -10.97 -10.61 4.12
N THR A 135 -10.22 -11.70 3.85
CA THR A 135 -10.49 -13.04 4.39
C THR A 135 -9.62 -13.41 5.59
N GLN A 136 -8.69 -12.56 5.99
CA GLN A 136 -7.81 -12.86 7.12
C GLN A 136 -8.55 -12.82 8.46
N ASP A 137 -8.10 -13.61 9.44
CA ASP A 137 -8.74 -13.72 10.76
C ASP A 137 -8.80 -12.38 11.52
N TRP A 138 -7.81 -11.51 11.29
CA TRP A 138 -7.73 -10.17 11.87
C TRP A 138 -8.53 -9.12 11.09
N SER A 139 -9.09 -9.45 9.93
CA SER A 139 -9.87 -8.54 9.09
C SER A 139 -11.38 -8.64 9.40
N ASN A 140 -12.06 -7.50 9.44
CA ASN A 140 -13.52 -7.46 9.53
C ASN A 140 -14.22 -7.55 8.16
N GLY A 141 -13.45 -7.81 7.09
CA GLY A 141 -13.94 -7.90 5.73
C GLY A 141 -14.14 -6.56 5.02
N LYS A 142 -13.65 -5.46 5.60
CA LYS A 142 -13.70 -4.13 4.97
C LYS A 142 -12.29 -3.70 4.64
N VAL A 143 -11.98 -3.61 3.36
CA VAL A 143 -10.67 -3.15 2.86
C VAL A 143 -10.84 -1.79 2.21
N GLY A 144 -10.15 -0.79 2.76
CA GLY A 144 -9.99 0.53 2.18
C GLY A 144 -8.63 0.65 1.49
N LEU A 145 -8.54 1.50 0.48
CA LEU A 145 -7.31 1.84 -0.20
C LEU A 145 -6.95 3.29 0.11
N ASN A 146 -5.68 3.56 0.31
CA ASN A 146 -5.18 4.92 0.50
C ASN A 146 -3.79 5.03 -0.15
N GLY A 147 -3.57 6.10 -0.89
CA GLY A 147 -2.27 6.36 -1.51
C GLY A 147 -2.27 7.56 -2.44
N VAL A 148 -1.06 8.06 -2.67
CA VAL A 148 -0.79 9.22 -3.52
C VAL A 148 -0.21 8.74 -4.86
N SER A 149 -0.42 9.47 -5.95
CA SER A 149 0.21 9.27 -7.24
C SER A 149 0.00 7.84 -7.80
N TYR A 150 1.05 7.03 -7.92
CA TYR A 150 0.92 5.63 -8.35
C TYR A 150 -0.09 4.86 -7.52
N TYR A 151 0.00 4.99 -6.19
CA TYR A 151 -0.92 4.35 -5.25
C TYR A 151 -2.34 4.96 -5.25
N GLY A 152 -2.52 6.12 -5.89
CA GLY A 152 -3.82 6.72 -6.17
C GLY A 152 -4.40 6.23 -7.49
N ILE A 153 -3.60 6.23 -8.55
CA ILE A 153 -4.03 5.85 -9.92
C ILE A 153 -4.49 4.40 -9.98
N ASN A 154 -3.72 3.48 -9.40
CA ASN A 154 -4.03 2.05 -9.46
C ASN A 154 -5.32 1.67 -8.69
N GLN A 155 -5.79 2.53 -7.77
CA GLN A 155 -7.08 2.32 -7.09
C GLN A 155 -8.26 2.35 -8.07
N TRP A 156 -8.26 3.27 -9.03
CA TRP A 156 -9.30 3.32 -10.07
C TRP A 156 -9.32 2.07 -10.92
N GLN A 157 -8.13 1.58 -11.29
CA GLN A 157 -8.02 0.37 -12.09
C GLN A 157 -8.56 -0.85 -11.35
N VAL A 158 -8.12 -1.07 -10.10
CA VAL A 158 -8.57 -2.23 -9.33
C VAL A 158 -10.05 -2.15 -8.96
N ALA A 159 -10.58 -0.95 -8.71
CA ALA A 159 -12.00 -0.77 -8.42
C ALA A 159 -12.89 -1.15 -9.61
N SER A 160 -12.39 -1.02 -10.85
CA SER A 160 -13.13 -1.45 -12.04
C SER A 160 -13.41 -2.97 -12.07
N LEU A 161 -12.60 -3.76 -11.36
CA LEU A 161 -12.79 -5.21 -11.19
C LEU A 161 -13.80 -5.56 -10.08
N GLN A 162 -14.24 -4.57 -9.32
CA GLN A 162 -15.23 -4.71 -8.23
C GLN A 162 -14.87 -5.79 -7.20
N PRO A 163 -13.66 -5.78 -6.58
CA PRO A 163 -13.29 -6.77 -5.59
C PRO A 163 -14.31 -6.77 -4.43
N LYS A 164 -14.71 -7.95 -4.00
CA LYS A 164 -15.79 -8.14 -3.01
C LYS A 164 -15.55 -7.40 -1.69
N TYR A 165 -14.31 -7.35 -1.23
CA TYR A 165 -13.95 -6.75 0.06
C TYR A 165 -13.55 -5.28 -0.06
N LEU A 166 -13.45 -4.70 -1.25
CA LEU A 166 -13.19 -3.28 -1.44
C LEU A 166 -14.38 -2.45 -0.95
N THR A 167 -14.13 -1.62 0.06
CA THR A 167 -15.19 -0.86 0.73
C THR A 167 -15.07 0.65 0.53
N ALA A 168 -13.83 1.15 0.45
CA ALA A 168 -13.54 2.57 0.33
C ALA A 168 -12.26 2.81 -0.45
N MET A 169 -12.14 3.98 -1.04
CA MET A 169 -10.95 4.45 -1.74
C MET A 169 -10.63 5.88 -1.31
N CYS A 170 -9.36 6.15 -1.00
CA CYS A 170 -8.86 7.48 -0.76
C CYS A 170 -7.74 7.76 -1.77
N VAL A 171 -8.13 8.41 -2.87
CA VAL A 171 -7.26 8.68 -4.02
C VAL A 171 -6.68 10.08 -3.90
N TRP A 172 -5.36 10.17 -3.69
CA TRP A 172 -4.64 11.43 -3.66
C TRP A 172 -3.81 11.57 -4.94
N GLU A 173 -3.94 12.73 -5.60
CA GLU A 173 -3.18 13.03 -6.82
C GLU A 173 -3.21 11.88 -7.85
N GLY A 174 -4.36 11.23 -7.97
CA GLY A 174 -4.60 10.15 -8.91
C GLY A 174 -5.17 10.64 -10.23
N ALA A 175 -5.22 9.73 -11.20
CA ALA A 175 -5.83 9.95 -12.51
C ALA A 175 -6.79 8.80 -12.85
N SER A 176 -7.93 9.13 -13.44
CA SER A 176 -8.92 8.13 -13.86
C SER A 176 -8.89 7.84 -15.37
N ASP A 177 -8.34 8.73 -16.14
CA ASP A 177 -8.21 8.62 -17.61
C ASP A 177 -6.76 8.94 -18.03
N TRP A 178 -6.02 7.91 -18.43
CA TRP A 178 -4.62 8.06 -18.83
C TRP A 178 -4.42 9.04 -19.99
N TYR A 179 -5.32 9.04 -20.96
CA TYR A 179 -5.19 9.92 -22.11
C TYR A 179 -5.47 11.37 -21.72
N ARG A 180 -6.61 11.63 -21.07
CA ARG A 180 -7.03 13.00 -20.77
C ARG A 180 -6.33 13.60 -19.58
N ASP A 181 -6.07 12.80 -18.53
CA ASP A 181 -5.54 13.30 -17.27
C ASP A 181 -4.01 13.29 -17.21
N MET A 182 -3.35 12.40 -17.97
CA MET A 182 -1.92 12.19 -17.84
C MET A 182 -1.11 12.58 -19.09
N THR A 183 -1.58 12.24 -20.28
CA THR A 183 -0.74 12.34 -21.47
C THR A 183 -1.20 13.37 -22.50
N HIS A 184 -2.50 13.66 -22.59
CA HIS A 184 -3.06 14.55 -23.61
C HIS A 184 -4.11 15.50 -23.06
N HIS A 185 -3.71 16.43 -22.20
CA HIS A 185 -4.61 17.44 -21.67
C HIS A 185 -5.24 18.27 -22.80
N GLY A 186 -6.58 18.21 -22.90
CA GLY A 186 -7.29 18.87 -24.01
C GLY A 186 -6.97 18.30 -25.41
N GLY A 187 -6.43 17.08 -25.49
CA GLY A 187 -6.05 16.41 -26.73
C GLY A 187 -4.63 16.76 -27.23
N ILE A 188 -3.87 17.53 -26.46
CA ILE A 188 -2.49 17.95 -26.79
C ILE A 188 -1.52 17.12 -25.94
N LEU A 189 -0.53 16.51 -26.58
CA LEU A 189 0.50 15.74 -25.86
C LEU A 189 1.21 16.62 -24.83
N SER A 190 1.17 16.20 -23.59
CA SER A 190 1.90 16.83 -22.49
C SER A 190 3.34 16.31 -22.48
N THR A 191 4.32 17.21 -22.61
CA THR A 191 5.76 16.89 -22.61
C THR A 191 6.45 17.43 -21.36
#